data_2e735d7d71ba51d336589aced91fdd71
#
_entry.id   2e735d7d71ba51d336589aced91fdd71
#
_cell.length_a   1.000
_cell.length_b   1.000
_cell.length_c   1.000
_cell.angle_alpha   90.00
_cell.angle_beta   90.00
_cell.angle_gamma   90.00
#
_symmetry.space_group_name_H-M   'P 1'
#
loop_
_entity.id
_entity.type
_entity.pdbx_description
1 polymer ?
#
loop_
_entity_poly.entity_id
_entity_poly.type
_entity_poly.pdbx_seq_one_letter_code
_entity_poly.pdbx_strand_id
1 'polypeptide(L)'
;MPRASARLLAAGAAAALALLLAFAAGRGARAADAPADIVVCPDCPVTSLAAAVADAAPGARIEVRGGTYPGGLVVDRPLELVGVGNPVIDGGGKGTLLRAAKADLAISGFTLRNTGTNPEKEDAAIDVDGGRATIVGNVVEDALFGIYLKQAAGSVVRDNVVHGKALDVARRGDGVKIWYSDGVVVEGNQASDGRDIILWYSNGATVSDNVFDRGRYGLHLMYSDGARVERNSLRANSIGLYVMYSRDPVIVGNTLADNHGASGGGLGFKDVDRALVEANRFVNNHIAVQVDTSPREPGAENVFRGNVFAFNAVGFAFSPSIRDNTLVDNNFIDNGEQVAILGRGQLRDITWAADGRGNYWSDYAGFDADHDGIGDIPYRSQRLFEVMVDRHPALRLFAYSPASLAVDFAAKAMPVARPETKLEDPAPLMTTSRDPLLPPAAEPGGSRTALGLAGLAVAAGAAGAALALRRPVAWAFPAQPAAPQRAEGAR
;
A
#
# COMPACT_ATOMS: atom_id res chain seq x y z
N MET A 1 50.94 6.71 -11.47
CA MET A 1 49.69 6.50 -12.22
C MET A 1 48.47 6.92 -11.37
N PRO A 2 48.08 8.22 -11.32
CA PRO A 2 46.83 8.63 -10.66
C PRO A 2 46.00 9.61 -11.52
N ARG A 3 45.94 9.44 -12.85
CA ARG A 3 45.14 10.33 -13.73
C ARG A 3 43.98 9.67 -14.47
N ALA A 4 43.85 8.37 -14.39
CA ALA A 4 42.75 7.62 -15.05
C ALA A 4 41.46 7.52 -14.18
N SER A 5 41.60 7.44 -12.86
CA SER A 5 40.47 7.32 -11.94
C SER A 5 39.62 8.59 -11.79
N ALA A 6 40.23 9.78 -11.93
CA ALA A 6 39.50 11.04 -11.84
C ALA A 6 38.60 11.34 -13.07
N ARG A 7 38.96 10.80 -14.25
CA ARG A 7 38.12 10.98 -15.46
C ARG A 7 36.90 10.05 -15.51
N LEU A 8 36.98 8.87 -14.90
CA LEU A 8 35.83 7.95 -14.80
C LEU A 8 34.78 8.42 -13.79
N LEU A 9 35.21 9.04 -12.68
CA LEU A 9 34.30 9.65 -11.71
C LEU A 9 33.59 10.90 -12.26
N ALA A 10 34.28 11.72 -13.07
CA ALA A 10 33.68 12.90 -13.68
C ALA A 10 32.67 12.54 -14.79
N ALA A 11 32.92 11.46 -15.55
CA ALA A 11 31.99 10.98 -16.57
C ALA A 11 30.71 10.35 -15.95
N GLY A 12 30.85 9.64 -14.82
CA GLY A 12 29.71 9.10 -14.08
C GLY A 12 28.81 10.19 -13.47
N ALA A 13 29.40 11.24 -12.91
CA ALA A 13 28.66 12.38 -12.36
C ALA A 13 27.94 13.21 -13.42
N ALA A 14 28.53 13.37 -14.61
CA ALA A 14 27.89 14.09 -15.73
C ALA A 14 26.73 13.29 -16.33
N ALA A 15 26.82 11.95 -16.40
CA ALA A 15 25.74 11.09 -16.86
C ALA A 15 24.57 11.06 -15.84
N ALA A 16 24.86 11.01 -14.54
CA ALA A 16 23.85 11.09 -13.49
C ALA A 16 23.14 12.45 -13.45
N LEU A 17 23.87 13.55 -13.68
CA LEU A 17 23.29 14.89 -13.75
C LEU A 17 22.44 15.08 -15.02
N ALA A 18 22.84 14.49 -16.15
CA ALA A 18 22.05 14.51 -17.39
C ALA A 18 20.76 13.67 -17.26
N LEU A 19 20.80 12.52 -16.55
CA LEU A 19 19.58 11.75 -16.21
C LEU A 19 18.67 12.52 -15.24
N LEU A 20 19.23 13.21 -14.23
CA LEU A 20 18.46 14.03 -13.29
C LEU A 20 17.82 15.25 -13.97
N LEU A 21 18.51 15.86 -14.93
CA LEU A 21 17.95 16.97 -15.73
C LEU A 21 16.89 16.50 -16.73
N ALA A 22 17.03 15.28 -17.28
CA ALA A 22 15.99 14.66 -18.10
C ALA A 22 14.75 14.28 -17.27
N PHE A 23 14.92 13.85 -16.00
CA PHE A 23 13.82 13.58 -15.08
C PHE A 23 13.15 14.87 -14.56
N ALA A 24 13.90 15.97 -14.40
CA ALA A 24 13.32 17.26 -14.00
C ALA A 24 12.60 17.97 -15.15
N ALA A 25 13.01 17.74 -16.40
CA ALA A 25 12.32 18.26 -17.59
C ALA A 25 11.04 17.44 -17.93
N GLY A 26 10.90 16.21 -17.39
CA GLY A 26 9.71 15.37 -17.53
C GLY A 26 8.54 15.75 -16.61
N ARG A 27 8.72 16.73 -15.68
CA ARG A 27 7.59 17.26 -14.91
C ARG A 27 6.73 18.15 -15.78
N GLY A 28 5.79 17.51 -16.48
CA GLY A 28 4.53 18.13 -16.87
C GLY A 28 4.63 19.43 -17.62
N ALA A 29 5.22 19.47 -18.80
CA ALA A 29 4.59 20.31 -19.81
C ALA A 29 3.20 19.71 -20.03
N ARG A 30 2.18 20.33 -19.45
CA ARG A 30 0.80 20.08 -19.76
C ARG A 30 0.68 20.23 -21.28
N ALA A 31 0.36 19.13 -21.96
CA ALA A 31 -0.08 19.16 -23.36
C ALA A 31 -1.46 19.87 -23.49
N ALA A 32 -1.67 20.93 -22.71
CA ALA A 32 -2.95 21.61 -22.56
C ALA A 32 -3.26 22.60 -23.69
N ASP A 33 -2.30 22.94 -24.57
CA ASP A 33 -2.45 24.07 -25.51
C ASP A 33 -2.39 23.70 -26.99
N ALA A 34 -2.31 22.40 -27.35
CA ALA A 34 -2.52 22.03 -28.74
C ALA A 34 -4.05 22.13 -29.07
N PRO A 35 -4.44 22.76 -30.15
CA PRO A 35 -5.85 22.81 -30.56
C PRO A 35 -6.37 21.37 -30.76
N ALA A 36 -7.61 21.10 -30.29
CA ALA A 36 -8.24 19.82 -30.50
C ALA A 36 -8.64 19.65 -31.96
N ASP A 37 -8.43 18.48 -32.54
CA ASP A 37 -8.89 18.17 -33.91
C ASP A 37 -10.43 18.07 -33.94
N ILE A 38 -11.03 17.54 -32.83
CA ILE A 38 -12.47 17.37 -32.69
C ILE A 38 -12.90 17.86 -31.31
N VAL A 39 -13.95 18.68 -31.25
CA VAL A 39 -14.59 19.11 -30.01
C VAL A 39 -15.98 18.49 -29.91
N VAL A 40 -16.23 17.77 -28.82
CA VAL A 40 -17.50 17.10 -28.50
C VAL A 40 -18.15 17.78 -27.30
N CYS A 41 -19.38 18.26 -27.44
CA CYS A 41 -20.16 18.77 -26.32
C CYS A 41 -21.68 18.70 -26.66
N PRO A 42 -22.59 18.83 -25.64
CA PRO A 42 -24.03 18.79 -25.88
C PRO A 42 -24.54 19.83 -26.90
N ASP A 43 -23.91 21.01 -26.92
CA ASP A 43 -24.30 22.13 -27.77
C ASP A 43 -23.31 22.39 -28.92
N CYS A 44 -22.40 21.47 -29.22
CA CYS A 44 -21.43 21.54 -30.31
C CYS A 44 -22.00 20.94 -31.60
N PRO A 45 -21.37 21.20 -32.77
CA PRO A 45 -21.69 20.49 -34.01
C PRO A 45 -21.54 18.97 -33.90
N VAL A 46 -20.58 18.48 -33.07
CA VAL A 46 -20.40 17.07 -32.76
C VAL A 46 -20.87 16.84 -31.34
N THR A 47 -21.97 16.11 -31.18
CA THR A 47 -22.58 15.80 -29.88
C THR A 47 -22.35 14.34 -29.43
N SER A 48 -22.00 13.47 -30.37
CA SER A 48 -21.78 12.04 -30.09
C SER A 48 -20.30 11.73 -29.92
N LEU A 49 -19.88 11.34 -28.69
CA LEU A 49 -18.52 10.89 -28.43
C LEU A 49 -18.19 9.62 -29.21
N ALA A 50 -19.15 8.68 -29.33
CA ALA A 50 -18.96 7.44 -30.07
C ALA A 50 -18.70 7.70 -31.58
N ALA A 51 -19.41 8.63 -32.18
CA ALA A 51 -19.16 9.01 -33.56
C ALA A 51 -17.80 9.69 -33.72
N ALA A 52 -17.46 10.62 -32.82
CA ALA A 52 -16.16 11.30 -32.84
C ALA A 52 -14.99 10.31 -32.74
N VAL A 53 -15.08 9.30 -31.84
CA VAL A 53 -14.07 8.24 -31.71
C VAL A 53 -13.97 7.38 -32.96
N ALA A 54 -15.11 7.03 -33.59
CA ALA A 54 -15.16 6.22 -34.82
C ALA A 54 -14.57 6.90 -36.03
N ASP A 55 -14.81 8.22 -36.17
CA ASP A 55 -14.45 8.99 -37.33
C ASP A 55 -13.08 9.70 -37.23
N ALA A 56 -12.47 9.72 -36.04
CA ALA A 56 -11.20 10.39 -35.77
C ALA A 56 -10.05 9.80 -36.60
N ALA A 57 -9.14 10.62 -37.08
CA ALA A 57 -7.90 10.19 -37.71
C ALA A 57 -6.96 9.57 -36.64
N PRO A 58 -6.06 8.64 -37.01
CA PRO A 58 -5.05 8.14 -36.09
C PRO A 58 -4.20 9.26 -35.49
N GLY A 59 -4.05 9.28 -34.17
CA GLY A 59 -3.34 10.32 -33.42
C GLY A 59 -4.15 11.58 -33.13
N ALA A 60 -5.43 11.62 -33.53
CA ALA A 60 -6.29 12.77 -33.28
C ALA A 60 -6.51 13.02 -31.78
N ARG A 61 -6.63 14.30 -31.42
CA ARG A 61 -7.00 14.77 -30.09
C ARG A 61 -8.48 15.18 -30.07
N ILE A 62 -9.25 14.47 -29.23
CA ILE A 62 -10.69 14.74 -29.05
C ILE A 62 -10.87 15.41 -27.69
N GLU A 63 -11.30 16.66 -27.70
CA GLU A 63 -11.69 17.39 -26.50
C GLU A 63 -13.18 17.18 -26.24
N VAL A 64 -13.50 16.64 -25.07
CA VAL A 64 -14.89 16.38 -24.65
C VAL A 64 -15.24 17.34 -23.53
N ARG A 65 -16.27 18.17 -23.76
CA ARG A 65 -16.70 19.18 -22.80
C ARG A 65 -17.96 18.76 -22.10
N GLY A 66 -17.97 18.79 -20.77
CA GLY A 66 -19.16 18.57 -19.95
C GLY A 66 -20.09 17.45 -20.47
N GLY A 67 -21.26 17.32 -19.87
CA GLY A 67 -22.28 16.37 -20.37
C GLY A 67 -22.05 14.92 -19.94
N THR A 68 -23.01 14.05 -20.29
CA THR A 68 -22.98 12.61 -20.07
C THR A 68 -23.05 11.87 -21.38
N TYR A 69 -22.12 10.99 -21.63
CA TYR A 69 -21.95 10.24 -22.87
C TYR A 69 -22.09 8.74 -22.60
N PRO A 70 -22.74 7.97 -23.48
CA PRO A 70 -22.84 6.53 -23.32
C PRO A 70 -21.47 5.84 -23.35
N GLY A 71 -21.29 4.81 -22.52
CA GLY A 71 -20.18 3.88 -22.59
C GLY A 71 -20.25 2.93 -23.79
N GLY A 72 -19.34 1.95 -23.84
CA GLY A 72 -19.21 1.02 -24.97
C GLY A 72 -18.36 1.57 -26.11
N LEU A 73 -17.48 2.52 -25.81
CA LEU A 73 -16.56 3.11 -26.77
C LEU A 73 -15.47 2.11 -27.16
N VAL A 74 -15.15 2.04 -28.46
CA VAL A 74 -14.07 1.20 -28.98
C VAL A 74 -13.06 2.09 -29.71
N VAL A 75 -11.80 2.06 -29.24
CA VAL A 75 -10.66 2.76 -29.81
C VAL A 75 -9.80 1.72 -30.51
N ASP A 76 -9.71 1.74 -31.82
CA ASP A 76 -8.96 0.80 -32.67
C ASP A 76 -7.74 1.45 -33.35
N ARG A 77 -7.46 2.71 -33.02
CA ARG A 77 -6.33 3.50 -33.53
C ARG A 77 -5.82 4.43 -32.43
N PRO A 78 -4.58 4.93 -32.51
CA PRO A 78 -4.05 5.87 -31.52
C PRO A 78 -4.95 7.10 -31.39
N LEU A 79 -5.39 7.44 -30.16
CA LEU A 79 -6.23 8.61 -29.87
C LEU A 79 -5.82 9.25 -28.52
N GLU A 80 -6.03 10.56 -28.45
CA GLU A 80 -5.98 11.32 -27.20
C GLU A 80 -7.39 11.86 -26.86
N LEU A 81 -7.94 11.43 -25.71
CA LEU A 81 -9.22 11.88 -25.17
C LEU A 81 -8.98 12.82 -24.00
N VAL A 82 -9.42 14.07 -24.11
CA VAL A 82 -9.24 15.09 -23.07
C VAL A 82 -10.58 15.61 -22.59
N GLY A 83 -10.89 15.34 -21.32
CA GLY A 83 -12.10 15.82 -20.65
C GLY A 83 -11.91 17.23 -20.08
N VAL A 84 -12.83 18.13 -20.41
CA VAL A 84 -12.87 19.50 -19.88
C VAL A 84 -14.22 19.74 -19.21
N GLY A 85 -14.20 20.17 -17.95
CA GLY A 85 -15.43 20.37 -17.18
C GLY A 85 -16.09 19.05 -16.75
N ASN A 86 -15.28 18.02 -16.45
CA ASN A 86 -15.67 16.71 -15.94
C ASN A 86 -16.76 16.00 -16.77
N PRO A 87 -16.53 15.73 -18.07
CA PRO A 87 -17.48 14.92 -18.85
C PRO A 87 -17.59 13.51 -18.26
N VAL A 88 -18.80 12.96 -18.33
CA VAL A 88 -19.12 11.66 -17.77
C VAL A 88 -19.30 10.63 -18.89
N ILE A 89 -18.61 9.49 -18.79
CA ILE A 89 -18.89 8.29 -19.59
C ILE A 89 -19.67 7.32 -18.71
N ASP A 90 -20.94 7.08 -19.02
CA ASP A 90 -21.84 6.27 -18.19
C ASP A 90 -22.25 4.98 -18.93
N GLY A 91 -21.96 3.83 -18.33
CA GLY A 91 -22.32 2.52 -18.89
C GLY A 91 -23.74 2.09 -18.65
N GLY A 92 -24.49 2.76 -17.78
CA GLY A 92 -25.84 2.36 -17.41
C GLY A 92 -25.89 0.94 -16.82
N GLY A 93 -24.84 0.48 -16.16
CA GLY A 93 -24.74 -0.86 -15.58
C GLY A 93 -24.42 -1.97 -16.60
N LYS A 94 -23.86 -1.66 -17.77
CA LYS A 94 -23.62 -2.62 -18.86
C LYS A 94 -22.21 -2.54 -19.41
N GLY A 95 -21.55 -3.70 -19.49
CA GLY A 95 -20.27 -3.89 -20.19
C GLY A 95 -19.12 -3.00 -19.78
N THR A 96 -18.11 -2.95 -20.65
CA THR A 96 -16.93 -2.08 -20.56
C THR A 96 -17.23 -0.70 -21.15
N LEU A 97 -16.77 0.37 -20.50
CA LEU A 97 -17.08 1.74 -20.91
C LEU A 97 -16.21 2.22 -22.07
N LEU A 98 -14.90 1.94 -21.99
CA LEU A 98 -13.94 2.28 -23.03
C LEU A 98 -12.96 1.12 -23.20
N ARG A 99 -12.85 0.63 -24.43
CA ARG A 99 -11.87 -0.39 -24.83
C ARG A 99 -10.94 0.15 -25.89
N ALA A 100 -9.63 0.12 -25.65
CA ALA A 100 -8.61 0.33 -26.66
C ALA A 100 -8.06 -1.04 -27.09
N ALA A 101 -8.23 -1.40 -28.36
CA ALA A 101 -7.83 -2.69 -28.92
C ALA A 101 -6.66 -2.48 -29.88
N LYS A 102 -5.44 -2.92 -29.49
CA LYS A 102 -4.19 -2.81 -30.25
C LYS A 102 -3.86 -1.36 -30.67
N ALA A 103 -4.22 -0.40 -29.83
CA ALA A 103 -4.08 1.02 -30.11
C ALA A 103 -3.54 1.74 -28.87
N ASP A 104 -2.67 2.71 -29.08
CA ASP A 104 -2.23 3.62 -28.02
C ASP A 104 -3.40 4.53 -27.61
N LEU A 105 -3.57 4.73 -26.32
CA LEU A 105 -4.63 5.56 -25.76
C LEU A 105 -4.05 6.56 -24.75
N ALA A 106 -4.31 7.83 -24.94
CA ALA A 106 -4.20 8.83 -23.88
C ALA A 106 -5.61 9.25 -23.44
N ILE A 107 -5.92 9.21 -22.14
CA ILE A 107 -7.22 9.66 -21.60
C ILE A 107 -7.02 10.41 -20.30
N SER A 108 -7.64 11.59 -20.21
CA SER A 108 -7.53 12.42 -19.01
C SER A 108 -8.79 13.26 -18.74
N GLY A 109 -9.07 13.50 -17.45
CA GLY A 109 -10.10 14.46 -17.02
C GLY A 109 -11.55 13.98 -17.12
N PHE A 110 -11.79 12.67 -17.21
CA PHE A 110 -13.14 12.09 -17.28
C PHE A 110 -13.60 11.54 -15.95
N THR A 111 -14.93 11.51 -15.78
CA THR A 111 -15.59 10.60 -14.85
C THR A 111 -16.15 9.41 -15.66
N LEU A 112 -15.73 8.18 -15.31
CA LEU A 112 -16.21 6.93 -15.93
C LEU A 112 -16.98 6.15 -14.87
N ARG A 113 -18.25 5.81 -15.12
CA ARG A 113 -19.06 5.18 -14.08
C ARG A 113 -20.03 4.12 -14.59
N ASN A 114 -20.52 3.31 -13.63
CA ASN A 114 -21.59 2.33 -13.85
C ASN A 114 -21.21 1.29 -14.92
N THR A 115 -20.08 0.56 -14.75
CA THR A 115 -19.73 -0.59 -15.59
C THR A 115 -20.75 -1.72 -15.41
N GLY A 116 -20.72 -2.70 -16.29
CA GLY A 116 -21.42 -3.97 -16.10
C GLY A 116 -20.95 -4.72 -14.85
N THR A 117 -21.52 -5.91 -14.64
CA THR A 117 -21.25 -6.76 -13.46
C THR A 117 -20.80 -8.17 -13.84
N ASN A 118 -20.40 -8.40 -15.08
CA ASN A 118 -20.00 -9.72 -15.55
C ASN A 118 -18.48 -9.92 -15.35
N PRO A 119 -18.04 -10.76 -14.39
CA PRO A 119 -16.64 -11.01 -14.14
C PRO A 119 -15.96 -11.82 -15.26
N GLU A 120 -16.69 -12.64 -16.01
CA GLU A 120 -16.14 -13.43 -17.11
C GLU A 120 -15.77 -12.55 -18.32
N LYS A 121 -16.51 -11.44 -18.52
CA LYS A 121 -16.23 -10.43 -19.56
C LYS A 121 -15.29 -9.36 -19.04
N GLU A 122 -14.96 -9.36 -17.76
CA GLU A 122 -14.11 -8.35 -17.11
C GLU A 122 -14.61 -6.92 -17.40
N ASP A 123 -15.94 -6.68 -17.17
CA ASP A 123 -16.55 -5.38 -17.42
C ASP A 123 -15.78 -4.25 -16.72
N ALA A 124 -15.04 -3.44 -17.47
CA ALA A 124 -14.09 -2.45 -16.97
C ALA A 124 -14.49 -1.01 -17.32
N ALA A 125 -14.01 -0.04 -16.54
CA ALA A 125 -14.15 1.35 -16.93
C ALA A 125 -13.20 1.67 -18.10
N ILE A 126 -11.95 1.28 -18.02
CA ILE A 126 -10.96 1.39 -19.10
C ILE A 126 -10.28 0.02 -19.29
N ASP A 127 -10.36 -0.52 -20.50
CA ASP A 127 -9.73 -1.78 -20.90
C ASP A 127 -8.77 -1.51 -22.08
N VAL A 128 -7.48 -1.70 -21.89
CA VAL A 128 -6.45 -1.52 -22.94
C VAL A 128 -5.82 -2.88 -23.23
N ASP A 129 -5.90 -3.32 -24.48
CA ASP A 129 -5.41 -4.60 -24.96
C ASP A 129 -4.43 -4.43 -26.12
N GLY A 130 -3.13 -4.54 -25.83
CA GLY A 130 -2.08 -4.51 -26.84
C GLY A 130 -1.71 -3.14 -27.38
N GLY A 131 -1.80 -2.09 -26.58
CA GLY A 131 -1.35 -0.74 -26.91
C GLY A 131 -0.79 -0.07 -25.65
N ARG A 132 0.02 0.97 -25.82
CA ARG A 132 0.51 1.76 -24.68
C ARG A 132 -0.56 2.77 -24.25
N ALA A 133 -0.81 2.84 -22.94
CA ALA A 133 -1.78 3.75 -22.36
C ALA A 133 -1.15 4.85 -21.52
N THR A 134 -1.72 6.05 -21.57
CA THR A 134 -1.48 7.14 -20.64
C THR A 134 -2.83 7.56 -20.04
N ILE A 135 -3.10 7.11 -18.80
CA ILE A 135 -4.38 7.26 -18.11
C ILE A 135 -4.14 8.18 -16.91
N VAL A 136 -4.58 9.44 -16.97
CA VAL A 136 -4.18 10.46 -16.01
C VAL A 136 -5.35 11.32 -15.55
N GLY A 137 -5.50 11.46 -14.21
CA GLY A 137 -6.46 12.41 -13.62
C GLY A 137 -7.93 12.09 -13.93
N ASN A 138 -8.28 10.82 -14.04
CA ASN A 138 -9.66 10.39 -14.24
C ASN A 138 -10.29 9.93 -12.91
N VAL A 139 -11.60 9.99 -12.83
CA VAL A 139 -12.41 9.44 -11.75
C VAL A 139 -13.19 8.24 -12.26
N VAL A 140 -13.02 7.10 -11.63
CA VAL A 140 -13.76 5.85 -11.92
C VAL A 140 -14.67 5.55 -10.74
N GLU A 141 -15.97 5.41 -10.98
CA GLU A 141 -16.99 5.17 -9.94
C GLU A 141 -17.85 3.97 -10.30
N ASP A 142 -18.23 3.20 -9.29
CA ASP A 142 -19.10 2.02 -9.44
C ASP A 142 -18.63 1.10 -10.57
N ALA A 143 -17.34 0.77 -10.56
CA ALA A 143 -16.73 -0.11 -11.55
C ALA A 143 -16.53 -1.54 -11.01
N LEU A 144 -16.85 -2.55 -11.81
CA LEU A 144 -16.47 -3.94 -11.47
C LEU A 144 -14.96 -4.08 -11.59
N PHE A 145 -14.39 -3.78 -12.77
CA PHE A 145 -12.97 -3.55 -12.95
C PHE A 145 -12.75 -2.06 -13.24
N GLY A 146 -11.76 -1.44 -12.59
CA GLY A 146 -11.46 -0.05 -12.83
C GLY A 146 -10.66 0.15 -14.12
N ILE A 147 -9.33 0.03 -14.02
CA ILE A 147 -8.38 0.17 -15.14
C ILE A 147 -7.74 -1.19 -15.40
N TYR A 148 -7.87 -1.71 -16.61
CA TYR A 148 -7.27 -2.96 -17.01
C TYR A 148 -6.30 -2.77 -18.18
N LEU A 149 -5.04 -3.11 -17.99
CA LEU A 149 -3.97 -3.08 -18.99
C LEU A 149 -3.53 -4.51 -19.31
N LYS A 150 -3.63 -4.91 -20.57
CA LYS A 150 -3.17 -6.20 -21.12
C LYS A 150 -2.14 -5.95 -22.19
N GLN A 151 -0.94 -6.55 -22.06
CA GLN A 151 0.13 -6.41 -23.07
C GLN A 151 0.41 -4.95 -23.44
N ALA A 152 0.36 -4.06 -22.44
CA ALA A 152 0.42 -2.61 -22.59
C ALA A 152 1.72 -2.06 -21.96
N ALA A 153 2.87 -2.58 -22.38
CA ALA A 153 4.17 -2.23 -21.83
C ALA A 153 4.46 -0.72 -21.90
N GLY A 154 5.14 -0.20 -20.87
CA GLY A 154 5.49 1.23 -20.77
C GLY A 154 4.30 2.16 -20.57
N SER A 155 3.14 1.66 -20.18
CA SER A 155 1.96 2.47 -19.87
C SER A 155 2.11 3.23 -18.57
N VAL A 156 1.36 4.32 -18.43
CA VAL A 156 1.31 5.19 -17.25
C VAL A 156 -0.11 5.30 -16.74
N VAL A 157 -0.32 4.99 -15.47
CA VAL A 157 -1.57 5.17 -14.71
C VAL A 157 -1.27 6.13 -13.57
N ARG A 158 -1.72 7.39 -13.68
CA ARG A 158 -1.30 8.44 -12.74
C ARG A 158 -2.46 9.30 -12.28
N ASP A 159 -2.46 9.67 -11.00
CA ASP A 159 -3.38 10.64 -10.40
C ASP A 159 -4.88 10.32 -10.63
N ASN A 160 -5.22 9.03 -10.79
CA ASN A 160 -6.61 8.61 -10.95
C ASN A 160 -7.23 8.27 -9.59
N VAL A 161 -8.55 8.46 -9.50
CA VAL A 161 -9.37 8.03 -8.36
C VAL A 161 -10.25 6.87 -8.83
N VAL A 162 -10.16 5.71 -8.17
CA VAL A 162 -10.88 4.48 -8.58
C VAL A 162 -11.69 3.94 -7.41
N HIS A 163 -13.01 3.91 -7.57
CA HIS A 163 -13.95 3.33 -6.62
C HIS A 163 -14.64 2.10 -7.22
N GLY A 164 -14.47 0.95 -6.58
CA GLY A 164 -15.12 -0.29 -6.97
C GLY A 164 -16.63 -0.29 -6.67
N LYS A 165 -17.34 -1.30 -7.21
CA LYS A 165 -18.75 -1.51 -6.90
C LYS A 165 -18.95 -1.90 -5.43
N ALA A 166 -20.05 -1.45 -4.84
CA ALA A 166 -20.49 -1.82 -3.49
C ALA A 166 -20.94 -3.30 -3.43
N LEU A 167 -19.98 -4.22 -3.55
CA LEU A 167 -20.14 -5.66 -3.53
C LEU A 167 -19.34 -6.28 -2.38
N ASP A 168 -19.68 -7.51 -1.99
CA ASP A 168 -18.80 -8.30 -1.14
C ASP A 168 -17.43 -8.50 -1.80
N VAL A 169 -16.35 -8.50 -1.04
CA VAL A 169 -14.97 -8.58 -1.55
C VAL A 169 -14.77 -9.74 -2.54
N ALA A 170 -15.39 -10.90 -2.28
CA ALA A 170 -15.28 -12.06 -3.16
C ALA A 170 -15.93 -11.86 -4.55
N ARG A 171 -16.84 -10.89 -4.69
CA ARG A 171 -17.56 -10.57 -5.93
C ARG A 171 -17.03 -9.33 -6.65
N ARG A 172 -16.11 -8.59 -6.02
CA ARG A 172 -15.48 -7.42 -6.61
C ARG A 172 -14.47 -7.83 -7.68
N GLY A 173 -14.32 -7.02 -8.70
CA GLY A 173 -13.19 -7.07 -9.62
C GLY A 173 -12.03 -6.21 -9.11
N ASP A 174 -10.93 -6.19 -9.85
CA ASP A 174 -9.73 -5.48 -9.46
C ASP A 174 -9.85 -3.97 -9.77
N GLY A 175 -9.37 -3.12 -8.85
CA GLY A 175 -9.40 -1.67 -9.06
C GLY A 175 -8.45 -1.25 -10.18
N VAL A 176 -7.22 -1.79 -10.18
CA VAL A 176 -6.26 -1.71 -11.28
C VAL A 176 -5.71 -3.10 -11.53
N LYS A 177 -5.78 -3.56 -12.77
CA LYS A 177 -5.26 -4.87 -13.20
C LYS A 177 -4.28 -4.67 -14.34
N ILE A 178 -3.06 -5.16 -14.16
CA ILE A 178 -1.98 -5.04 -15.14
C ILE A 178 -1.44 -6.44 -15.42
N TRP A 179 -1.48 -6.83 -16.69
CA TRP A 179 -1.15 -8.19 -17.12
C TRP A 179 -0.24 -8.19 -18.35
N TYR A 180 0.91 -8.88 -18.26
CA TYR A 180 1.96 -8.93 -19.28
C TYR A 180 2.36 -7.54 -19.79
N SER A 181 2.62 -6.60 -18.87
CA SER A 181 2.89 -5.20 -19.21
C SER A 181 4.13 -4.70 -18.49
N ASP A 182 5.30 -4.94 -19.07
CA ASP A 182 6.58 -4.56 -18.49
C ASP A 182 6.78 -3.05 -18.44
N GLY A 183 7.51 -2.57 -17.45
CA GLY A 183 7.91 -1.16 -17.33
C GLY A 183 6.76 -0.18 -17.11
N VAL A 184 5.62 -0.63 -16.58
CA VAL A 184 4.48 0.25 -16.26
C VAL A 184 4.79 1.15 -15.07
N VAL A 185 4.20 2.34 -15.07
CA VAL A 185 4.25 3.29 -13.96
C VAL A 185 2.83 3.48 -13.41
N VAL A 186 2.67 3.21 -12.10
CA VAL A 186 1.42 3.44 -11.34
C VAL A 186 1.75 4.43 -10.23
N GLU A 187 1.34 5.69 -10.37
CA GLU A 187 1.80 6.77 -9.50
C GLU A 187 0.66 7.69 -9.06
N GLY A 188 0.63 8.04 -7.77
CA GLY A 188 -0.30 9.07 -7.25
C GLY A 188 -1.79 8.67 -7.29
N ASN A 189 -2.13 7.41 -7.54
CA ASN A 189 -3.53 7.01 -7.64
C ASN A 189 -4.14 6.74 -6.27
N GLN A 190 -5.45 6.93 -6.18
CA GLN A 190 -6.27 6.52 -5.04
C GLN A 190 -7.23 5.43 -5.51
N ALA A 191 -7.16 4.23 -4.91
CA ALA A 191 -8.07 3.16 -5.27
C ALA A 191 -8.67 2.52 -4.01
N SER A 192 -9.98 2.29 -4.03
CA SER A 192 -10.70 1.73 -2.91
C SER A 192 -11.87 0.85 -3.35
N ASP A 193 -12.26 -0.05 -2.44
CA ASP A 193 -13.41 -0.94 -2.64
C ASP A 193 -13.31 -1.86 -3.87
N GLY A 194 -12.11 -1.96 -4.46
CA GLY A 194 -11.77 -3.02 -5.41
C GLY A 194 -11.44 -4.33 -4.70
N ARG A 195 -11.26 -5.43 -5.46
CA ARG A 195 -10.74 -6.67 -4.89
C ARG A 195 -9.23 -6.53 -4.66
N ASP A 196 -8.48 -6.29 -5.71
CA ASP A 196 -7.02 -6.14 -5.69
C ASP A 196 -6.56 -4.95 -6.55
N ILE A 197 -5.35 -4.47 -6.28
CA ILE A 197 -4.51 -3.77 -7.27
C ILE A 197 -3.44 -4.79 -7.64
N ILE A 198 -3.45 -5.29 -8.87
CA ILE A 198 -2.62 -6.43 -9.26
C ILE A 198 -1.73 -6.15 -10.48
N LEU A 199 -0.45 -6.50 -10.34
CA LEU A 199 0.53 -6.56 -11.43
C LEU A 199 0.94 -8.02 -11.61
N TRP A 200 0.63 -8.57 -12.77
CA TRP A 200 0.84 -9.98 -13.06
C TRP A 200 1.66 -10.14 -14.33
N TYR A 201 2.79 -10.86 -14.25
CA TYR A 201 3.77 -11.00 -15.34
C TYR A 201 4.22 -9.65 -15.91
N SER A 202 4.53 -8.68 -15.03
CA SER A 202 4.83 -7.31 -15.43
C SER A 202 6.12 -6.84 -14.76
N ASN A 203 7.25 -7.08 -15.43
CA ASN A 203 8.58 -6.82 -14.90
C ASN A 203 8.96 -5.35 -14.92
N GLY A 204 9.83 -4.93 -14.00
CA GLY A 204 10.36 -3.57 -13.93
C GLY A 204 9.29 -2.50 -13.69
N ALA A 205 8.16 -2.86 -13.12
CA ALA A 205 7.09 -1.92 -12.79
C ALA A 205 7.51 -0.97 -11.65
N THR A 206 7.05 0.27 -11.72
CA THR A 206 7.17 1.26 -10.64
C THR A 206 5.78 1.59 -10.09
N VAL A 207 5.59 1.38 -8.78
CA VAL A 207 4.34 1.68 -8.07
C VAL A 207 4.67 2.64 -6.93
N SER A 208 4.31 3.91 -7.05
CA SER A 208 4.75 4.94 -6.10
C SER A 208 3.65 5.92 -5.73
N ASP A 209 3.72 6.41 -4.48
CA ASP A 209 2.90 7.51 -3.98
C ASP A 209 1.37 7.25 -4.07
N ASN A 210 0.94 5.98 -4.12
CA ASN A 210 -0.47 5.61 -4.21
C ASN A 210 -1.10 5.40 -2.83
N VAL A 211 -2.42 5.53 -2.77
CA VAL A 211 -3.26 5.18 -1.61
C VAL A 211 -4.23 4.09 -2.03
N PHE A 212 -4.05 2.86 -1.50
CA PHE A 212 -4.91 1.72 -1.80
C PHE A 212 -5.53 1.17 -0.52
N ASP A 213 -6.84 1.16 -0.45
CA ASP A 213 -7.56 0.76 0.77
C ASP A 213 -8.81 -0.09 0.52
N ARG A 214 -9.27 -0.78 1.59
CA ARG A 214 -10.49 -1.58 1.65
C ARG A 214 -10.62 -2.66 0.58
N GLY A 215 -9.48 -3.17 0.11
CA GLY A 215 -9.38 -4.30 -0.80
C GLY A 215 -9.07 -5.63 -0.09
N ARG A 216 -8.95 -6.70 -0.89
CA ARG A 216 -8.35 -7.95 -0.44
C ARG A 216 -6.84 -7.79 -0.35
N TYR A 217 -6.18 -7.46 -1.45
CA TYR A 217 -4.77 -7.07 -1.49
C TYR A 217 -4.67 -5.62 -1.93
N GLY A 218 -4.10 -4.77 -1.07
CA GLY A 218 -3.86 -3.37 -1.42
C GLY A 218 -2.97 -3.27 -2.67
N LEU A 219 -1.90 -4.08 -2.71
CA LEU A 219 -1.08 -4.29 -3.91
C LEU A 219 -0.66 -5.76 -3.99
N HIS A 220 -0.75 -6.36 -5.16
CA HIS A 220 -0.38 -7.75 -5.42
C HIS A 220 0.58 -7.83 -6.61
N LEU A 221 1.83 -8.22 -6.35
CA LEU A 221 2.83 -8.50 -7.37
C LEU A 221 2.95 -10.00 -7.54
N MET A 222 2.81 -10.50 -8.76
CA MET A 222 2.92 -11.92 -9.05
C MET A 222 3.67 -12.16 -10.37
N TYR A 223 4.78 -12.90 -10.32
CA TYR A 223 5.70 -13.09 -11.45
C TYR A 223 6.13 -11.75 -12.06
N SER A 224 6.52 -10.78 -11.20
CA SER A 224 6.85 -9.42 -11.61
C SER A 224 8.23 -9.05 -11.04
N ASP A 225 9.28 -9.44 -11.76
CA ASP A 225 10.67 -9.25 -11.34
C ASP A 225 11.09 -7.78 -11.42
N GLY A 226 11.98 -7.35 -10.52
CA GLY A 226 12.54 -6.00 -10.50
C GLY A 226 11.54 -4.87 -10.23
N ALA A 227 10.40 -5.18 -9.62
CA ALA A 227 9.40 -4.18 -9.30
C ALA A 227 9.89 -3.24 -8.18
N ARG A 228 9.59 -1.93 -8.31
CA ARG A 228 9.83 -0.90 -7.30
C ARG A 228 8.51 -0.44 -6.69
N VAL A 229 8.38 -0.58 -5.37
CA VAL A 229 7.18 -0.18 -4.61
C VAL A 229 7.61 0.86 -3.58
N GLU A 230 7.24 2.12 -3.79
CA GLU A 230 7.80 3.22 -3.02
C GLU A 230 6.74 4.18 -2.49
N ARG A 231 6.83 4.56 -1.23
CA ARG A 231 6.00 5.61 -0.59
C ARG A 231 4.48 5.43 -0.74
N ASN A 232 4.02 4.19 -0.90
CA ASN A 232 2.59 3.91 -0.97
C ASN A 232 1.99 3.82 0.44
N SER A 233 0.69 4.12 0.54
CA SER A 233 -0.13 3.91 1.72
C SER A 233 -1.13 2.77 1.45
N LEU A 234 -0.91 1.61 2.08
CA LEU A 234 -1.69 0.39 1.89
C LEU A 234 -2.42 0.06 3.20
N ARG A 235 -3.69 0.47 3.31
CA ARG A 235 -4.41 0.45 4.59
C ARG A 235 -5.74 -0.27 4.53
N ALA A 236 -6.16 -0.83 5.69
CA ALA A 236 -7.46 -1.44 5.86
C ALA A 236 -7.80 -2.50 4.79
N ASN A 237 -6.78 -3.17 4.26
CA ASN A 237 -6.92 -4.31 3.35
C ASN A 237 -6.90 -5.63 4.13
N SER A 238 -7.21 -6.74 3.48
CA SER A 238 -6.90 -8.04 4.09
C SER A 238 -5.39 -8.24 4.17
N ILE A 239 -4.62 -7.94 3.10
CA ILE A 239 -3.17 -7.85 3.08
C ILE A 239 -2.80 -6.54 2.40
N GLY A 240 -1.85 -5.77 2.97
CA GLY A 240 -1.40 -4.52 2.38
C GLY A 240 -0.66 -4.74 1.06
N LEU A 241 0.44 -5.49 1.10
CA LEU A 241 1.25 -5.87 -0.07
C LEU A 241 1.48 -7.39 -0.07
N TYR A 242 1.20 -8.05 -1.19
CA TYR A 242 1.56 -9.45 -1.37
C TYR A 242 2.46 -9.60 -2.59
N VAL A 243 3.65 -10.18 -2.40
CA VAL A 243 4.63 -10.45 -3.46
C VAL A 243 4.80 -11.95 -3.60
N MET A 244 4.58 -12.45 -4.81
CA MET A 244 4.64 -13.87 -5.09
C MET A 244 5.49 -14.16 -6.33
N TYR A 245 6.33 -15.21 -6.25
CA TYR A 245 7.10 -15.74 -7.38
C TYR A 245 7.89 -14.67 -8.14
N SER A 246 8.48 -13.72 -7.43
CA SER A 246 9.15 -12.56 -8.01
C SER A 246 10.55 -12.40 -7.46
N ARG A 247 11.45 -11.85 -8.27
CA ARG A 247 12.84 -11.63 -7.95
C ARG A 247 13.16 -10.14 -7.92
N ASP A 248 14.14 -9.79 -7.10
CA ASP A 248 14.71 -8.44 -7.02
C ASP A 248 13.68 -7.32 -6.75
N PRO A 249 12.58 -7.53 -5.95
CA PRO A 249 11.68 -6.44 -5.63
C PRO A 249 12.36 -5.47 -4.66
N VAL A 250 12.13 -4.16 -4.89
CA VAL A 250 12.60 -3.08 -4.01
C VAL A 250 11.39 -2.40 -3.39
N ILE A 251 11.22 -2.53 -2.06
CA ILE A 251 10.06 -2.06 -1.31
C ILE A 251 10.54 -1.04 -0.29
N VAL A 252 10.32 0.26 -0.55
CA VAL A 252 10.95 1.34 0.23
C VAL A 252 9.96 2.41 0.67
N GLY A 253 10.01 2.78 1.95
CA GLY A 253 9.29 3.95 2.47
C GLY A 253 7.77 3.84 2.46
N ASN A 254 7.20 2.64 2.34
CA ASN A 254 5.76 2.44 2.33
C ASN A 254 5.18 2.42 3.75
N THR A 255 3.90 2.77 3.87
CA THR A 255 3.12 2.59 5.09
C THR A 255 2.07 1.51 4.87
N LEU A 256 2.19 0.40 5.60
CA LEU A 256 1.27 -0.73 5.58
C LEU A 256 0.59 -0.80 6.95
N ALA A 257 -0.68 -0.38 7.02
CA ALA A 257 -1.34 -0.20 8.31
C ALA A 257 -2.77 -0.75 8.33
N ASP A 258 -3.20 -1.20 9.52
CA ASP A 258 -4.58 -1.62 9.77
C ASP A 258 -5.07 -2.77 8.87
N ASN A 259 -4.17 -3.64 8.42
CA ASN A 259 -4.51 -4.77 7.54
C ASN A 259 -4.82 -6.00 8.39
N HIS A 260 -6.12 -6.38 8.47
CA HIS A 260 -6.65 -7.34 9.45
C HIS A 260 -7.45 -8.50 8.84
N GLY A 261 -7.18 -8.92 7.62
CA GLY A 261 -7.84 -10.11 7.05
C GLY A 261 -7.52 -11.40 7.82
N ALA A 262 -8.27 -12.45 7.61
CA ALA A 262 -8.10 -13.75 8.30
C ALA A 262 -6.70 -14.39 8.08
N SER A 263 -6.11 -14.15 6.92
CA SER A 263 -4.70 -14.47 6.61
C SER A 263 -3.90 -13.16 6.47
N GLY A 264 -4.35 -12.11 7.14
CA GLY A 264 -4.02 -10.74 6.83
C GLY A 264 -2.70 -10.29 7.41
N GLY A 265 -2.14 -9.32 6.72
CA GLY A 265 -0.88 -8.73 7.17
C GLY A 265 -0.49 -7.50 6.38
N GLY A 266 0.58 -6.86 6.85
CA GLY A 266 1.19 -5.76 6.12
C GLY A 266 1.80 -6.25 4.82
N LEU A 267 2.83 -7.08 4.90
CA LEU A 267 3.56 -7.65 3.76
C LEU A 267 3.57 -9.18 3.83
N GLY A 268 3.23 -9.83 2.72
CA GLY A 268 3.40 -11.26 2.55
C GLY A 268 4.40 -11.57 1.42
N PHE A 269 5.34 -12.48 1.67
CA PHE A 269 6.24 -13.04 0.67
C PHE A 269 5.93 -14.51 0.44
N LYS A 270 5.90 -14.92 -0.84
CA LYS A 270 5.86 -16.31 -1.24
C LYS A 270 6.76 -16.55 -2.46
N ASP A 271 7.78 -17.41 -2.29
CA ASP A 271 8.78 -17.69 -3.32
C ASP A 271 9.41 -16.39 -3.89
N VAL A 272 9.92 -15.51 -3.01
CA VAL A 272 10.53 -14.21 -3.35
C VAL A 272 12.02 -14.28 -3.08
N ASP A 273 12.81 -13.86 -4.06
CA ASP A 273 14.28 -13.89 -4.01
C ASP A 273 14.89 -12.50 -4.14
N ARG A 274 15.97 -12.22 -3.41
CA ARG A 274 16.78 -10.99 -3.45
C ARG A 274 15.99 -9.71 -3.24
N ALA A 275 15.01 -9.76 -2.34
CA ALA A 275 14.21 -8.59 -2.00
C ALA A 275 15.00 -7.62 -1.11
N LEU A 276 14.82 -6.31 -1.37
CA LEU A 276 15.18 -5.24 -0.45
C LEU A 276 13.90 -4.60 0.11
N VAL A 277 13.72 -4.73 1.43
CA VAL A 277 12.60 -4.11 2.16
C VAL A 277 13.17 -3.10 3.13
N GLU A 278 13.08 -1.80 2.81
CA GLU A 278 13.80 -0.76 3.54
C GLU A 278 12.91 0.41 3.96
N ALA A 279 13.11 0.88 5.18
CA ALA A 279 12.47 2.08 5.70
C ALA A 279 10.94 2.09 5.61
N ASN A 280 10.28 0.92 5.61
CA ASN A 280 8.83 0.81 5.60
C ASN A 280 8.26 0.86 7.03
N ARG A 281 6.99 1.18 7.14
CA ARG A 281 6.24 1.24 8.39
C ARG A 281 5.11 0.22 8.36
N PHE A 282 5.18 -0.75 9.25
CA PHE A 282 4.15 -1.77 9.44
C PHE A 282 3.48 -1.53 10.79
N VAL A 283 2.27 -0.98 10.77
CA VAL A 283 1.60 -0.49 12.00
C VAL A 283 0.23 -1.11 12.14
N ASN A 284 -0.06 -1.67 13.32
CA ASN A 284 -1.37 -2.20 13.67
C ASN A 284 -1.92 -3.19 12.63
N ASN A 285 -1.08 -4.12 12.16
CA ASN A 285 -1.52 -5.22 11.30
C ASN A 285 -1.73 -6.49 12.12
N HIS A 286 -2.43 -7.48 11.57
CA HIS A 286 -2.46 -8.80 12.21
C HIS A 286 -1.05 -9.42 12.23
N ILE A 287 -0.39 -9.52 11.09
CA ILE A 287 1.03 -9.87 10.97
C ILE A 287 1.70 -8.75 10.17
N ALA A 288 2.77 -8.12 10.70
CA ALA A 288 3.42 -7.05 9.96
C ALA A 288 4.09 -7.56 8.68
N VAL A 289 4.92 -8.59 8.80
CA VAL A 289 5.57 -9.27 7.66
C VAL A 289 5.45 -10.77 7.84
N GLN A 290 5.02 -11.47 6.81
CA GLN A 290 5.03 -12.94 6.72
C GLN A 290 5.91 -13.40 5.56
N VAL A 291 6.87 -14.28 5.85
CA VAL A 291 7.79 -14.86 4.85
C VAL A 291 7.50 -16.35 4.72
N ASP A 292 7.11 -16.77 3.51
CA ASP A 292 6.86 -18.16 3.15
C ASP A 292 7.74 -18.56 1.95
N THR A 293 8.48 -19.67 2.07
CA THR A 293 9.37 -20.21 1.04
C THR A 293 10.28 -19.16 0.36
N SER A 294 10.72 -18.16 1.13
CA SER A 294 11.52 -17.04 0.61
C SER A 294 12.78 -16.81 1.47
N PRO A 295 13.97 -16.71 0.86
CA PRO A 295 14.23 -16.93 -0.55
C PRO A 295 14.08 -18.41 -0.94
N ARG A 296 13.81 -18.67 -2.22
CA ARG A 296 13.70 -20.00 -2.79
C ARG A 296 14.99 -20.44 -3.50
N GLU A 297 15.66 -19.50 -4.20
CA GLU A 297 16.88 -19.79 -4.94
C GLU A 297 18.06 -20.00 -3.98
N PRO A 298 18.84 -21.06 -4.11
CA PRO A 298 20.05 -21.25 -3.30
C PRO A 298 21.03 -20.07 -3.43
N GLY A 299 21.48 -19.52 -2.30
CA GLY A 299 22.39 -18.38 -2.26
C GLY A 299 21.74 -17.02 -2.51
N ALA A 300 20.42 -16.99 -2.69
CA ALA A 300 19.68 -15.74 -2.66
C ALA A 300 19.45 -15.32 -1.20
N GLU A 301 19.38 -14.03 -0.96
CA GLU A 301 19.12 -13.42 0.36
C GLU A 301 18.05 -12.33 0.22
N ASN A 302 17.14 -12.25 1.21
CA ASN A 302 16.24 -11.13 1.34
C ASN A 302 16.69 -10.25 2.51
N VAL A 303 16.70 -8.94 2.31
CA VAL A 303 17.17 -7.97 3.29
C VAL A 303 16.03 -7.08 3.76
N PHE A 304 15.83 -7.04 5.07
CA PHE A 304 14.89 -6.16 5.76
C PHE A 304 15.70 -5.20 6.63
N ARG A 305 15.71 -3.90 6.27
CA ARG A 305 16.58 -2.92 6.93
C ARG A 305 15.83 -1.62 7.26
N GLY A 306 16.06 -1.11 8.48
CA GLY A 306 15.53 0.19 8.89
C GLY A 306 14.00 0.29 8.89
N ASN A 307 13.29 -0.83 8.97
CA ASN A 307 11.82 -0.84 9.01
C ASN A 307 11.31 -0.66 10.45
N VAL A 308 10.07 -0.21 10.54
CA VAL A 308 9.34 -0.09 11.80
C VAL A 308 8.21 -1.12 11.82
N PHE A 309 8.25 -2.04 12.77
CA PHE A 309 7.19 -3.00 13.08
C PHE A 309 6.57 -2.61 14.42
N ALA A 310 5.44 -1.90 14.41
CA ALA A 310 4.87 -1.34 15.63
C ALA A 310 3.40 -1.75 15.84
N PHE A 311 3.08 -2.15 17.08
CA PHE A 311 1.71 -2.45 17.52
C PHE A 311 0.98 -3.54 16.70
N ASN A 312 1.71 -4.44 16.05
CA ASN A 312 1.14 -5.56 15.31
C ASN A 312 0.83 -6.72 16.28
N ALA A 313 -0.11 -7.60 15.94
CA ALA A 313 -0.28 -8.81 16.74
C ALA A 313 0.97 -9.71 16.62
N VAL A 314 1.61 -9.74 15.44
CA VAL A 314 2.92 -10.35 15.20
C VAL A 314 3.78 -9.37 14.40
N GLY A 315 5.01 -9.08 14.89
CA GLY A 315 5.94 -8.17 14.21
C GLY A 315 6.52 -8.81 12.94
N PHE A 316 7.06 -10.02 13.03
CA PHE A 316 7.60 -10.75 11.89
C PHE A 316 7.29 -12.24 12.01
N ALA A 317 6.80 -12.86 10.95
CA ALA A 317 6.45 -14.27 10.94
C ALA A 317 7.18 -15.03 9.85
N PHE A 318 7.77 -16.16 10.21
CA PHE A 318 8.42 -17.08 9.29
C PHE A 318 7.64 -18.39 9.18
N SER A 319 7.49 -18.92 7.97
CA SER A 319 7.13 -20.33 7.80
C SER A 319 8.28 -21.22 8.29
N PRO A 320 8.02 -22.46 8.71
CA PRO A 320 9.06 -23.37 9.19
C PRO A 320 10.18 -23.57 8.16
N SER A 321 11.43 -23.65 8.64
CA SER A 321 12.62 -23.92 7.83
C SER A 321 13.03 -22.82 6.82
N ILE A 322 12.55 -21.61 7.02
CA ILE A 322 13.04 -20.44 6.27
C ILE A 322 14.46 -20.12 6.70
N ARG A 323 15.30 -19.69 5.76
CA ARG A 323 16.71 -19.35 5.92
C ARG A 323 17.08 -18.14 5.03
N ASP A 324 18.32 -17.68 5.13
CA ASP A 324 18.91 -16.70 4.23
C ASP A 324 18.10 -15.38 4.16
N ASN A 325 17.65 -14.90 5.31
CA ASN A 325 17.06 -13.58 5.46
C ASN A 325 17.87 -12.76 6.47
N THR A 326 18.13 -11.51 6.14
CA THR A 326 18.84 -10.56 7.01
C THR A 326 17.88 -9.50 7.53
N LEU A 327 17.82 -9.33 8.84
CA LEU A 327 17.03 -8.33 9.54
C LEU A 327 17.96 -7.46 10.38
N VAL A 328 18.22 -6.22 9.96
CA VAL A 328 19.16 -5.31 10.62
C VAL A 328 18.61 -3.89 10.71
N ASP A 329 19.00 -3.14 11.73
CA ASP A 329 18.56 -1.76 11.98
C ASP A 329 17.03 -1.58 12.04
N ASN A 330 16.23 -2.65 12.19
CA ASN A 330 14.78 -2.54 12.29
C ASN A 330 14.35 -2.20 13.73
N ASN A 331 13.15 -1.64 13.84
CA ASN A 331 12.55 -1.30 15.13
C ASN A 331 11.34 -2.20 15.38
N PHE A 332 11.43 -3.08 16.37
CA PHE A 332 10.34 -3.92 16.84
C PHE A 332 9.72 -3.29 18.11
N ILE A 333 8.54 -2.68 17.96
CA ILE A 333 7.93 -1.84 18.99
C ILE A 333 6.57 -2.39 19.40
N ASP A 334 6.44 -2.82 20.64
CA ASP A 334 5.18 -3.21 21.29
C ASP A 334 4.29 -4.12 20.42
N ASN A 335 4.89 -5.06 19.70
CA ASN A 335 4.13 -6.10 19.02
C ASN A 335 3.72 -7.18 20.04
N GLY A 336 2.60 -7.84 19.80
CA GLY A 336 2.13 -8.93 20.66
C GLY A 336 3.12 -10.08 20.76
N GLU A 337 3.73 -10.39 19.64
CA GLU A 337 4.86 -11.28 19.50
C GLU A 337 5.85 -10.62 18.52
N GLN A 338 7.13 -10.45 18.96
CA GLN A 338 8.10 -9.76 18.08
C GLN A 338 8.39 -10.59 16.83
N VAL A 339 8.68 -11.89 17.01
CA VAL A 339 8.96 -12.83 15.92
C VAL A 339 8.26 -14.17 16.19
N ALA A 340 7.44 -14.62 15.22
CA ALA A 340 6.73 -15.89 15.28
C ALA A 340 7.27 -16.92 14.27
N ILE A 341 7.09 -18.20 14.59
CA ILE A 341 7.26 -19.31 13.65
C ILE A 341 5.86 -19.91 13.39
N LEU A 342 5.41 -19.88 12.15
CA LEU A 342 4.06 -20.36 11.78
C LEU A 342 4.03 -21.87 11.60
N GLY A 343 4.14 -22.61 12.72
CA GLY A 343 4.12 -24.07 12.74
C GLY A 343 5.27 -24.66 13.55
N ARG A 344 5.61 -25.93 13.26
CA ARG A 344 6.70 -26.63 13.95
C ARG A 344 8.00 -26.47 13.18
N GLY A 345 9.00 -25.83 13.77
CA GLY A 345 10.31 -25.62 13.16
C GLY A 345 11.22 -24.80 14.04
N GLN A 346 12.37 -24.46 13.53
CA GLN A 346 13.35 -23.58 14.15
C GLN A 346 13.86 -22.62 13.10
N LEU A 347 14.14 -21.38 13.48
CA LEU A 347 14.83 -20.42 12.63
C LEU A 347 16.31 -20.83 12.55
N ARG A 348 16.82 -20.97 11.34
CA ARG A 348 18.23 -21.24 11.06
C ARG A 348 18.69 -20.31 9.96
N ASP A 349 19.97 -19.92 10.03
CA ASP A 349 20.58 -19.10 8.97
C ASP A 349 19.79 -17.78 8.72
N ILE A 350 19.27 -17.19 9.81
CA ILE A 350 18.69 -15.83 9.81
C ILE A 350 19.72 -14.91 10.44
N THR A 351 20.09 -13.85 9.72
CA THR A 351 21.05 -12.85 10.19
C THR A 351 20.30 -11.73 10.93
N TRP A 352 20.57 -11.57 12.23
CA TRP A 352 19.95 -10.57 13.08
C TRP A 352 20.82 -9.34 13.33
N ALA A 353 22.11 -9.41 12.99
CA ALA A 353 23.02 -8.30 13.08
C ALA A 353 24.06 -8.35 11.94
N ALA A 354 24.40 -7.20 11.39
CA ALA A 354 25.47 -7.02 10.41
C ALA A 354 26.29 -5.78 10.77
N ASP A 355 27.58 -5.80 10.47
CA ASP A 355 28.51 -4.70 10.75
C ASP A 355 28.47 -4.22 12.21
N GLY A 356 28.24 -5.14 13.16
CA GLY A 356 28.16 -4.87 14.59
C GLY A 356 26.86 -4.21 15.05
N ARG A 357 25.80 -4.17 14.22
CA ARG A 357 24.50 -3.58 14.54
C ARG A 357 23.39 -4.59 14.30
N GLY A 358 22.49 -4.71 15.25
CA GLY A 358 21.29 -5.55 15.16
C GLY A 358 20.02 -4.73 15.05
N ASN A 359 18.98 -5.07 15.80
CA ASN A 359 17.67 -4.43 15.78
C ASN A 359 17.33 -3.82 17.15
N TYR A 360 16.42 -2.85 17.13
CA TYR A 360 15.80 -2.36 18.36
C TYR A 360 14.60 -3.24 18.74
N TRP A 361 14.54 -3.63 20.01
CA TRP A 361 13.48 -4.45 20.60
C TRP A 361 12.88 -3.73 21.81
N SER A 362 11.63 -3.35 21.77
CA SER A 362 10.99 -2.59 22.86
C SER A 362 10.96 -3.36 24.21
N ASP A 363 11.10 -4.67 24.17
CA ASP A 363 11.17 -5.55 25.36
C ASP A 363 12.60 -5.96 25.72
N TYR A 364 13.62 -5.37 25.12
CA TYR A 364 15.02 -5.56 25.50
C TYR A 364 15.30 -4.90 26.85
N ALA A 365 15.91 -5.64 27.76
CA ALA A 365 16.22 -5.21 29.11
C ALA A 365 17.72 -5.32 29.46
N GLY A 366 18.58 -5.20 28.45
CA GLY A 366 20.04 -5.16 28.62
C GLY A 366 20.55 -3.77 28.98
N PHE A 367 21.86 -3.62 28.98
CA PHE A 367 22.57 -2.37 29.25
C PHE A 367 23.66 -2.15 28.21
N ASP A 368 24.16 -0.93 28.16
CA ASP A 368 25.22 -0.43 27.29
C ASP A 368 26.23 0.26 28.22
N ALA A 369 27.33 -0.40 28.52
CA ALA A 369 28.31 0.08 29.50
C ALA A 369 29.34 1.03 28.87
N ASP A 370 29.63 0.88 27.58
CA ASP A 370 30.60 1.71 26.85
C ASP A 370 29.94 2.87 26.10
N HIS A 371 28.60 2.95 26.11
CA HIS A 371 27.80 4.02 25.52
C HIS A 371 27.94 4.16 24.00
N ASP A 372 28.12 3.03 23.31
CA ASP A 372 28.17 3.01 21.84
C ASP A 372 26.78 2.91 21.17
N GLY A 373 25.72 2.77 21.99
CA GLY A 373 24.33 2.64 21.55
C GLY A 373 23.91 1.22 21.23
N ILE A 374 24.78 0.23 21.50
CA ILE A 374 24.54 -1.20 21.30
C ILE A 374 24.54 -1.88 22.68
N GLY A 375 23.61 -2.78 22.91
CA GLY A 375 23.54 -3.49 24.17
C GLY A 375 24.63 -4.56 24.30
N ASP A 376 25.32 -4.58 25.43
CA ASP A 376 26.40 -5.55 25.76
C ASP A 376 25.91 -6.99 25.93
N ILE A 377 24.61 -7.16 26.09
CA ILE A 377 23.99 -8.48 26.26
C ILE A 377 23.12 -8.76 25.03
N PRO A 378 23.29 -9.90 24.35
CA PRO A 378 22.42 -10.27 23.23
C PRO A 378 20.93 -10.27 23.60
N TYR A 379 20.08 -9.78 22.72
CA TYR A 379 18.63 -9.98 22.86
C TYR A 379 18.28 -11.43 22.53
N ARG A 380 17.47 -12.05 23.39
CA ARG A 380 17.00 -13.42 23.22
C ARG A 380 15.51 -13.51 23.45
N SER A 381 14.77 -13.97 22.43
CA SER A 381 13.35 -14.31 22.62
C SER A 381 13.24 -15.68 23.31
N GLN A 382 12.77 -15.66 24.57
CA GLN A 382 12.67 -16.84 25.44
C GLN A 382 11.34 -16.86 26.23
N ARG A 383 10.26 -16.35 25.66
CA ARG A 383 8.95 -16.35 26.33
C ARG A 383 8.31 -17.73 26.21
N LEU A 384 8.05 -18.38 27.34
CA LEU A 384 7.43 -19.72 27.37
C LEU A 384 6.04 -19.67 26.72
N PHE A 385 5.29 -18.60 26.96
CA PHE A 385 3.97 -18.45 26.38
C PHE A 385 4.02 -18.40 24.85
N GLU A 386 4.99 -17.70 24.26
CA GLU A 386 5.19 -17.66 22.80
C GLU A 386 5.46 -19.06 22.21
N VAL A 387 6.33 -19.84 22.86
CA VAL A 387 6.60 -21.23 22.46
C VAL A 387 5.33 -22.11 22.54
N MET A 388 4.47 -21.84 23.51
CA MET A 388 3.17 -22.54 23.61
C MET A 388 2.24 -22.10 22.46
N VAL A 389 2.23 -20.83 22.08
CA VAL A 389 1.46 -20.29 20.96
C VAL A 389 1.96 -20.88 19.62
N ASP A 390 3.26 -20.98 19.41
CA ASP A 390 3.84 -21.61 18.21
C ASP A 390 3.35 -23.07 18.04
N ARG A 391 3.21 -23.79 19.15
CA ARG A 391 2.71 -25.18 19.15
C ARG A 391 1.19 -25.27 19.07
N HIS A 392 0.49 -24.29 19.63
CA HIS A 392 -0.97 -24.22 19.75
C HIS A 392 -1.48 -22.82 19.41
N PRO A 393 -1.61 -22.44 18.12
CA PRO A 393 -1.96 -21.08 17.68
C PRO A 393 -3.24 -20.52 18.32
N ALA A 394 -4.19 -21.36 18.75
CA ALA A 394 -5.38 -20.93 19.45
C ALA A 394 -5.10 -20.22 20.79
N LEU A 395 -3.94 -20.46 21.40
CA LEU A 395 -3.53 -19.77 22.63
C LEU A 395 -3.24 -18.29 22.41
N ARG A 396 -3.07 -17.84 21.16
CA ARG A 396 -2.87 -16.42 20.83
C ARG A 396 -4.00 -15.52 21.33
N LEU A 397 -5.21 -16.05 21.49
CA LEU A 397 -6.34 -15.36 22.13
C LEU A 397 -6.03 -14.87 23.55
N PHE A 398 -5.05 -15.48 24.22
CA PHE A 398 -4.64 -15.13 25.58
C PHE A 398 -3.33 -14.33 25.65
N ALA A 399 -2.78 -13.88 24.51
CA ALA A 399 -1.45 -13.24 24.44
C ALA A 399 -1.32 -12.01 25.36
N TYR A 400 -2.40 -11.28 25.60
CA TYR A 400 -2.40 -10.10 26.48
C TYR A 400 -3.12 -10.34 27.80
N SER A 401 -3.32 -11.57 28.20
CA SER A 401 -4.02 -11.91 29.42
C SER A 401 -3.05 -11.97 30.61
N PRO A 402 -3.53 -11.79 31.85
CA PRO A 402 -2.73 -12.06 33.05
C PRO A 402 -2.17 -13.49 33.10
N ALA A 403 -2.83 -14.44 32.42
CA ALA A 403 -2.36 -15.82 32.35
C ALA A 403 -1.06 -15.96 31.54
N SER A 404 -0.91 -15.25 30.41
CA SER A 404 0.33 -15.26 29.63
C SER A 404 1.49 -14.68 30.44
N LEU A 405 1.27 -13.58 31.15
CA LEU A 405 2.27 -12.96 32.02
C LEU A 405 2.67 -13.90 33.19
N ALA A 406 1.71 -14.61 33.78
CA ALA A 406 1.97 -15.55 34.85
C ALA A 406 2.80 -16.74 34.35
N VAL A 407 2.54 -17.24 33.14
CA VAL A 407 3.33 -18.33 32.52
C VAL A 407 4.77 -17.89 32.31
N ASP A 408 4.98 -16.72 31.73
CA ASP A 408 6.33 -16.18 31.46
C ASP A 408 7.08 -15.87 32.76
N PHE A 409 6.39 -15.33 33.78
CA PHE A 409 6.97 -15.11 35.11
C PHE A 409 7.39 -16.44 35.79
N ALA A 410 6.54 -17.46 35.72
CA ALA A 410 6.86 -18.78 36.26
C ALA A 410 8.07 -19.40 35.54
N ALA A 411 8.16 -19.26 34.24
CA ALA A 411 9.30 -19.74 33.44
C ALA A 411 10.62 -19.03 33.84
N LYS A 412 10.57 -17.72 34.11
CA LYS A 412 11.73 -16.95 34.59
C LYS A 412 12.17 -17.42 35.99
N ALA A 413 11.21 -17.76 36.84
CA ALA A 413 11.49 -18.22 38.20
C ALA A 413 12.01 -19.68 38.28
N MET A 414 11.72 -20.49 37.24
CA MET A 414 12.09 -21.93 37.21
C MET A 414 13.04 -22.21 36.03
N PRO A 415 14.38 -22.22 36.25
CA PRO A 415 15.37 -22.39 35.17
C PRO A 415 15.19 -23.65 34.31
N VAL A 416 14.62 -24.73 34.91
CA VAL A 416 14.34 -26.01 34.21
C VAL A 416 13.23 -25.88 33.17
N ALA A 417 12.35 -24.86 33.30
CA ALA A 417 11.25 -24.61 32.40
C ALA A 417 11.58 -23.54 31.32
N ARG A 418 12.81 -23.07 31.22
CA ARG A 418 13.22 -22.12 30.21
C ARG A 418 13.10 -22.74 28.82
N PRO A 419 12.35 -22.12 27.90
CA PRO A 419 12.24 -22.59 26.51
C PRO A 419 13.59 -22.44 25.80
N GLU A 420 13.78 -23.19 24.73
CA GLU A 420 14.87 -22.95 23.80
C GLU A 420 14.76 -21.54 23.21
N THR A 421 15.91 -20.91 23.01
CA THR A 421 15.99 -19.58 22.41
C THR A 421 15.45 -19.64 20.95
N LYS A 422 14.41 -18.89 20.66
CA LYS A 422 13.82 -18.80 19.32
C LYS A 422 14.71 -18.03 18.37
N LEU A 423 15.28 -16.92 18.82
CA LEU A 423 16.21 -16.07 18.09
C LEU A 423 17.21 -15.43 19.07
N GLU A 424 18.36 -15.06 18.53
CA GLU A 424 19.39 -14.29 19.22
C GLU A 424 19.88 -13.17 18.31
N ASP A 425 19.73 -11.92 18.76
CA ASP A 425 20.34 -10.75 18.16
C ASP A 425 21.57 -10.38 19.01
N PRO A 426 22.78 -10.55 18.45
CA PRO A 426 24.01 -10.36 19.22
C PRO A 426 24.36 -8.89 19.49
N ALA A 427 23.77 -7.93 18.79
CA ALA A 427 24.08 -6.51 18.86
C ALA A 427 22.82 -5.62 18.90
N PRO A 428 21.91 -5.84 19.90
CA PRO A 428 20.64 -5.14 19.96
C PRO A 428 20.85 -3.63 20.16
N LEU A 429 20.03 -2.81 19.49
CA LEU A 429 20.12 -1.36 19.61
C LEU A 429 19.44 -0.87 20.89
N MET A 430 20.07 0.07 21.61
CA MET A 430 19.52 0.69 22.82
C MET A 430 18.44 1.73 22.52
N THR A 431 18.46 2.30 21.32
CA THR A 431 17.48 3.31 20.87
C THR A 431 17.01 3.01 19.47
N THR A 432 15.83 3.52 19.12
CA THR A 432 15.30 3.37 17.78
C THR A 432 16.19 4.08 16.74
N SER A 433 16.41 3.45 15.61
CA SER A 433 17.26 3.98 14.53
C SER A 433 16.66 5.23 13.83
N ARG A 434 15.34 5.45 13.97
CA ARG A 434 14.61 6.63 13.48
C ARG A 434 13.45 6.88 14.43
N ASP A 435 12.92 8.12 14.46
CA ASP A 435 11.67 8.36 15.21
C ASP A 435 10.53 7.56 14.55
N PRO A 436 10.02 6.52 15.22
CA PRO A 436 9.06 5.59 14.64
C PRO A 436 7.69 6.21 14.37
N LEU A 437 7.40 7.37 14.94
CA LEU A 437 6.09 8.02 14.87
C LEU A 437 6.05 9.19 13.88
N LEU A 438 7.19 9.75 13.49
CA LEU A 438 7.23 10.80 12.47
C LEU A 438 7.09 10.19 11.07
N PRO A 439 6.29 10.79 10.19
CA PRO A 439 6.30 10.42 8.79
C PRO A 439 7.71 10.58 8.22
N PRO A 440 8.13 9.76 7.23
CA PRO A 440 9.42 9.96 6.58
C PRO A 440 9.52 11.42 6.16
N ALA A 441 10.67 12.04 6.44
CA ALA A 441 10.89 13.43 6.06
C ALA A 441 10.62 13.54 4.55
N ALA A 442 9.62 14.32 4.18
CA ALA A 442 9.35 14.60 2.78
C ALA A 442 10.62 15.19 2.19
N GLU A 443 11.16 14.54 1.16
CA GLU A 443 12.24 15.13 0.38
C GLU A 443 11.83 16.56 -0.02
N PRO A 444 12.72 17.56 0.03
CA PRO A 444 12.35 18.96 -0.14
C PRO A 444 12.01 19.26 -1.61
N GLY A 445 10.86 18.80 -2.08
CA GLY A 445 10.37 18.96 -3.45
C GLY A 445 8.89 19.32 -3.58
N GLY A 446 8.14 19.38 -2.49
CA GLY A 446 6.71 19.75 -2.50
C GLY A 446 6.46 21.12 -1.89
N SER A 447 5.65 21.94 -2.55
CA SER A 447 5.26 23.29 -2.14
C SER A 447 4.90 23.37 -0.65
N ARG A 448 5.76 24.00 0.15
CA ARG A 448 5.57 24.23 1.59
C ARG A 448 4.33 25.08 1.93
N THR A 449 3.71 25.70 0.96
CA THR A 449 2.50 26.54 1.13
C THR A 449 1.22 25.75 1.32
N ALA A 450 1.07 24.56 0.72
CA ALA A 450 -0.13 23.74 0.87
C ALA A 450 -0.22 23.05 2.24
N LEU A 451 0.91 22.61 2.82
CA LEU A 451 0.97 21.99 4.14
C LEU A 451 0.72 23.00 5.28
N GLY A 452 1.17 24.25 5.12
CA GLY A 452 0.93 25.31 6.09
C GLY A 452 -0.54 25.67 6.22
N LEU A 453 -1.29 25.68 5.12
CA LEU A 453 -2.73 26.00 5.12
C LEU A 453 -3.60 24.86 5.68
N ALA A 454 -3.22 23.60 5.43
CA ALA A 454 -3.90 22.45 6.01
C ALA A 454 -3.69 22.35 7.52
N GLY A 455 -2.49 22.63 8.02
CA GLY A 455 -2.17 22.66 9.46
C GLY A 455 -2.93 23.75 10.19
N LEU A 456 -3.08 24.96 9.61
CA LEU A 456 -3.86 26.05 10.16
C LEU A 456 -5.37 25.74 10.22
N ALA A 457 -5.91 25.04 9.21
CA ALA A 457 -7.31 24.63 9.20
C ALA A 457 -7.64 23.60 10.30
N VAL A 458 -6.74 22.63 10.55
CA VAL A 458 -6.90 21.65 11.64
C VAL A 458 -6.79 22.32 13.00
N ALA A 459 -5.85 23.25 13.20
CA ALA A 459 -5.71 23.98 14.45
C ALA A 459 -6.91 24.88 14.73
N ALA A 460 -7.47 25.56 13.72
CA ALA A 460 -8.68 26.38 13.85
C ALA A 460 -9.92 25.51 14.15
N GLY A 461 -10.04 24.33 13.55
CA GLY A 461 -11.10 23.36 13.83
C GLY A 461 -11.06 22.84 15.28
N ALA A 462 -9.87 22.50 15.79
CA ALA A 462 -9.68 22.05 17.17
C ALA A 462 -9.99 23.17 18.19
N ALA A 463 -9.61 24.41 17.93
CA ALA A 463 -9.93 25.55 18.78
C ALA A 463 -11.43 25.86 18.78
N GLY A 464 -12.12 25.72 17.65
CA GLY A 464 -13.57 25.88 17.54
C GLY A 464 -14.33 24.82 18.33
N ALA A 465 -13.89 23.54 18.27
CA ALA A 465 -14.48 22.45 19.04
C ALA A 465 -14.29 22.64 20.56
N ALA A 466 -13.12 23.12 21.02
CA ALA A 466 -12.84 23.39 22.41
C ALA A 466 -13.70 24.54 22.96
N LEU A 467 -14.01 25.56 22.16
CA LEU A 467 -14.90 26.66 22.53
C LEU A 467 -16.36 26.23 22.58
N ALA A 468 -16.81 25.35 21.69
CA ALA A 468 -18.17 24.79 21.68
C ALA A 468 -18.47 23.94 22.93
N LEU A 469 -17.46 23.22 23.46
CA LEU A 469 -17.58 22.39 24.65
C LEU A 469 -17.62 23.19 25.97
N ARG A 470 -17.34 24.51 25.96
CA ARG A 470 -17.41 25.38 27.13
C ARG A 470 -18.78 26.00 27.40
N ARG A 471 -19.79 25.72 26.59
CA ARG A 471 -21.16 26.17 26.89
C ARG A 471 -21.77 25.28 27.99
N PRO A 472 -22.22 25.81 29.13
CA PRO A 472 -22.86 25.01 30.16
C PRO A 472 -24.18 24.46 29.62
N VAL A 473 -24.28 23.13 29.56
CA VAL A 473 -25.55 22.45 29.28
C VAL A 473 -26.40 22.59 30.54
N ALA A 474 -27.45 23.43 30.47
CA ALA A 474 -28.48 23.49 31.53
C ALA A 474 -29.30 22.19 31.43
N TRP A 475 -29.12 21.31 32.40
CA TRP A 475 -29.94 20.11 32.53
C TRP A 475 -31.31 20.55 33.09
N ALA A 476 -32.35 20.57 32.25
CA ALA A 476 -33.72 20.64 32.69
C ALA A 476 -34.16 19.22 33.09
N PHE A 477 -34.34 18.98 34.39
CA PHE A 477 -34.97 17.77 34.89
C PHE A 477 -36.46 17.78 34.54
N PRO A 478 -37.02 16.76 33.93
CA PRO A 478 -38.47 16.67 33.78
C PRO A 478 -39.12 16.45 35.15
N ALA A 479 -40.21 17.20 35.44
CA ALA A 479 -41.02 17.09 36.64
C ALA A 479 -41.58 15.66 36.76
N GLN A 480 -41.47 15.06 37.93
CA GLN A 480 -42.10 13.78 38.25
C GLN A 480 -43.65 13.91 38.19
N PRO A 481 -44.36 12.94 37.57
CA PRO A 481 -45.81 12.88 37.64
C PRO A 481 -46.24 12.52 39.06
N ALA A 482 -47.27 13.21 39.56
CA ALA A 482 -47.89 12.99 40.87
C ALA A 482 -48.52 11.59 40.97
N ALA A 483 -48.27 10.92 42.09
CA ALA A 483 -48.82 9.61 42.41
C ALA A 483 -50.36 9.66 42.50
N PRO A 484 -51.10 8.63 42.02
CA PRO A 484 -52.55 8.55 42.15
C PRO A 484 -52.92 8.27 43.59
N GLN A 485 -53.85 9.09 44.14
CA GLN A 485 -54.50 8.87 45.41
C GLN A 485 -55.35 7.61 45.35
N ARG A 486 -55.16 6.68 46.30
CA ARG A 486 -56.04 5.55 46.54
C ARG A 486 -57.38 6.09 47.08
N ALA A 487 -58.46 5.80 46.38
CA ALA A 487 -59.80 5.90 46.92
C ALA A 487 -60.09 4.63 47.78
N GLU A 488 -60.20 4.85 49.09
CA GLU A 488 -60.94 3.92 50.00
C GLU A 488 -62.43 4.11 49.80
N GLY A 489 -63.15 3.02 49.65
CA GLY A 489 -64.61 3.07 49.69
C GLY A 489 -65.24 1.74 49.36
N ALA A 490 -65.43 0.93 50.37
CA ALA A 490 -66.60 0.20 50.84
C ALA A 490 -67.34 -0.72 49.85
N ARG A 491 -67.38 -1.92 50.26
CA ARG A 491 -68.31 -3.08 50.39
C ARG A 491 -67.89 -4.27 49.55
#